data_3231ea7c5a745eb0a78d9bcc6551ef47
#
_entry.id   3231ea7c5a745eb0a78d9bcc6551ef47
#
_cell.length_a   1.000
_cell.length_b   1.000
_cell.length_c   1.000
_cell.angle_alpha   90.00
_cell.angle_beta   90.00
_cell.angle_gamma   90.00
#
_symmetry.space_group_name_H-M   'P 1'
#
loop_
_entity.id
_entity.type
_entity.pdbx_description
1 polymer ?
#
loop_
_entity_poly.entity_id
_entity_poly.type
_entity_poly.pdbx_seq_one_letter_code
_entity_poly.pdbx_strand_id
1 'polypeptide(L)'
;LACRSAADVRAWPAVSDPRPKPSPLPSNYRFEDATVRKGVPTHPMTDLYYELQRGSWTRMLGLYVGGFLAANLIFSVFFMLGGDCIEGAQPGNFRDMFFFSVQTLATIGYGALAPKTTYAHLVVMVEAMVGLLGVALGTGLAFAKFARPRANMLFSRNILLAPYDGRQSLYFRVANVRGNDVVAATVRVVALRS
;
A
#
# COMPACT_ATOMS: atom_id res chain seq x y z
N LEU A 1 42.76 -35.57 21.25
CA LEU A 1 42.07 -34.27 21.30
C LEU A 1 41.39 -34.20 22.66
N ALA A 2 41.98 -33.45 23.60
CA ALA A 2 41.59 -33.38 25.00
C ALA A 2 40.28 -32.60 25.14
N CYS A 3 39.29 -33.25 25.78
CA CYS A 3 38.02 -32.67 26.20
C CYS A 3 38.30 -31.60 27.28
N ARG A 4 38.15 -30.32 26.96
CA ARG A 4 38.23 -29.24 27.94
C ARG A 4 36.97 -29.27 28.80
N SER A 5 37.18 -29.38 30.11
CA SER A 5 36.19 -29.37 31.16
C SER A 5 35.31 -28.12 31.10
N ALA A 6 34.00 -28.32 31.42
CA ALA A 6 32.96 -27.28 31.46
C ALA A 6 33.18 -26.18 32.53
N ALA A 7 34.33 -26.18 33.25
CA ALA A 7 34.62 -25.25 34.33
C ALA A 7 35.30 -23.92 33.87
N ASP A 8 35.63 -23.76 32.59
CA ASP A 8 36.39 -22.60 32.11
C ASP A 8 35.55 -21.58 31.34
N VAL A 9 34.24 -21.58 31.58
CA VAL A 9 33.39 -20.47 31.12
C VAL A 9 33.58 -19.32 32.11
N ARG A 10 34.54 -18.46 31.85
CA ARG A 10 34.74 -17.21 32.59
C ARG A 10 33.41 -16.47 32.63
N ALA A 11 32.84 -16.39 33.85
CA ALA A 11 31.71 -15.54 34.12
C ALA A 11 32.08 -14.11 33.66
N TRP A 12 31.37 -13.60 32.70
CA TRP A 12 31.52 -12.22 32.22
C TRP A 12 31.31 -11.31 33.44
N PRO A 13 32.23 -10.35 33.74
CA PRO A 13 32.03 -9.49 34.91
C PRO A 13 30.71 -8.75 34.77
N ALA A 14 29.92 -8.80 35.84
CA ALA A 14 28.66 -8.04 35.91
C ALA A 14 29.00 -6.55 35.83
N VAL A 15 28.75 -5.96 34.65
CA VAL A 15 28.82 -4.52 34.48
C VAL A 15 27.62 -3.95 35.21
N SER A 16 27.84 -3.26 36.34
CA SER A 16 26.82 -2.48 37.02
C SER A 16 26.47 -1.29 36.12
N ASP A 17 25.42 -1.42 35.34
CA ASP A 17 24.90 -0.34 34.49
C ASP A 17 24.03 0.60 35.34
N PRO A 18 24.41 1.86 35.53
CA PRO A 18 23.64 2.83 36.31
C PRO A 18 22.37 3.31 35.60
N ARG A 19 22.09 2.83 34.39
CA ARG A 19 20.88 3.23 33.67
C ARG A 19 19.61 2.64 34.31
N PRO A 20 18.52 3.43 34.42
CA PRO A 20 17.26 2.93 34.93
C PRO A 20 16.79 1.74 34.10
N LYS A 21 16.34 0.68 34.76
CA LYS A 21 15.80 -0.51 34.09
C LYS A 21 14.64 -0.07 33.19
N PRO A 22 14.68 -0.33 31.87
CA PRO A 22 13.58 -0.01 31.00
C PRO A 22 12.32 -0.75 31.45
N SER A 23 11.19 -0.04 31.41
CA SER A 23 9.89 -0.67 31.69
C SER A 23 9.65 -1.80 30.69
N PRO A 24 9.02 -2.91 31.12
CA PRO A 24 8.70 -4.01 30.21
C PRO A 24 7.81 -3.49 29.07
N LEU A 25 8.17 -3.85 27.85
CA LEU A 25 7.40 -3.49 26.65
C LEU A 25 5.99 -4.12 26.76
N PRO A 26 4.93 -3.38 26.39
CA PRO A 26 3.59 -3.93 26.41
C PRO A 26 3.49 -5.15 25.47
N SER A 27 2.65 -6.12 25.82
CA SER A 27 2.50 -7.39 25.10
C SER A 27 2.08 -7.26 23.64
N ASN A 28 1.59 -6.09 23.24
CA ASN A 28 1.18 -5.74 21.89
C ASN A 28 2.19 -4.84 21.15
N TYR A 29 3.42 -4.69 21.69
CA TYR A 29 4.44 -3.85 21.09
C TYR A 29 4.84 -4.37 19.70
N ARG A 30 4.62 -3.53 18.68
CA ARG A 30 5.09 -3.76 17.32
C ARG A 30 6.35 -2.92 17.08
N PHE A 31 7.41 -3.54 16.61
CA PHE A 31 8.65 -2.82 16.24
C PHE A 31 8.43 -1.73 15.21
N GLU A 32 7.36 -1.82 14.43
CA GLU A 32 6.97 -0.80 13.46
C GLU A 32 6.62 0.54 14.12
N ASP A 33 6.12 0.51 15.36
CA ASP A 33 5.74 1.72 16.12
C ASP A 33 6.96 2.44 16.73
N ALA A 34 8.10 1.75 16.85
CA ALA A 34 9.33 2.29 17.42
C ALA A 34 10.21 3.04 16.41
N THR A 35 10.01 2.85 15.11
CA THR A 35 10.77 3.52 14.08
C THR A 35 10.17 4.87 13.72
N VAL A 36 10.39 5.86 14.57
CA VAL A 36 10.13 7.27 14.20
C VAL A 36 11.14 7.66 13.13
N ARG A 37 10.74 7.63 11.87
CA ARG A 37 11.53 8.15 10.75
C ARG A 37 11.57 9.67 10.83
N LYS A 38 12.55 10.22 11.56
CA LYS A 38 12.84 11.66 11.56
C LYS A 38 13.69 12.00 10.33
N GLY A 39 13.23 12.92 9.49
CA GLY A 39 14.07 13.56 8.47
C GLY A 39 14.03 12.98 7.05
N VAL A 40 13.05 12.14 6.70
CA VAL A 40 12.84 11.79 5.28
C VAL A 40 11.94 12.86 4.65
N PRO A 41 12.40 13.57 3.59
CA PRO A 41 11.53 14.51 2.87
C PRO A 41 10.32 13.75 2.32
N THR A 42 9.13 14.16 2.75
CA THR A 42 7.87 13.60 2.27
C THR A 42 7.58 14.15 0.88
N HIS A 43 7.57 13.31 -0.13
CA HIS A 43 7.08 13.68 -1.45
C HIS A 43 5.60 13.29 -1.55
N PRO A 44 4.66 14.24 -1.68
CA PRO A 44 3.23 13.96 -1.58
C PRO A 44 2.72 12.90 -2.58
N MET A 45 3.31 12.86 -3.79
CA MET A 45 2.95 11.87 -4.81
C MET A 45 3.41 10.45 -4.47
N THR A 46 4.62 10.30 -3.93
CA THR A 46 5.17 9.00 -3.51
C THR A 46 4.48 8.48 -2.26
N ASP A 47 4.15 9.36 -1.32
CA ASP A 47 3.47 8.98 -0.09
C ASP A 47 2.03 8.55 -0.37
N LEU A 48 1.31 9.24 -1.28
CA LEU A 48 -0.02 8.84 -1.74
C LEU A 48 -0.02 7.43 -2.36
N TYR A 49 0.97 7.14 -3.21
CA TYR A 49 1.13 5.82 -3.81
C TYR A 49 1.34 4.72 -2.75
N TYR A 50 2.23 4.96 -1.78
CA TYR A 50 2.48 4.03 -0.67
C TYR A 50 1.26 3.84 0.23
N GLU A 51 0.55 4.92 0.54
CA GLU A 51 -0.68 4.86 1.34
C GLU A 51 -1.79 4.08 0.63
N LEU A 52 -1.99 4.29 -0.68
CA LEU A 52 -2.95 3.54 -1.48
C LEU A 52 -2.63 2.05 -1.51
N GLN A 53 -1.36 1.70 -1.61
CA GLN A 53 -0.93 0.31 -1.61
C GLN A 53 -1.06 -0.37 -0.23
N ARG A 54 -0.78 0.34 0.88
CA ARG A 54 -0.86 -0.18 2.24
C ARG A 54 -2.28 -0.17 2.80
N GLY A 55 -3.12 0.78 2.35
CA GLY A 55 -4.49 0.98 2.80
C GLY A 55 -5.41 -0.20 2.50
N SER A 56 -6.63 -0.13 3.02
CA SER A 56 -7.68 -1.11 2.72
C SER A 56 -8.11 -1.05 1.24
N TRP A 57 -8.69 -2.14 0.74
CA TRP A 57 -9.27 -2.17 -0.61
C TRP A 57 -10.41 -1.17 -0.77
N THR A 58 -11.23 -1.02 0.27
CA THR A 58 -12.35 -0.07 0.29
C THR A 58 -11.88 1.38 0.13
N ARG A 59 -10.78 1.76 0.78
CA ARG A 59 -10.20 3.10 0.66
C ARG A 59 -9.68 3.37 -0.77
N MET A 60 -8.97 2.41 -1.35
CA MET A 60 -8.45 2.52 -2.72
C MET A 60 -9.59 2.63 -3.73
N LEU A 61 -10.61 1.77 -3.61
CA LEU A 61 -11.78 1.79 -4.48
C LEU A 61 -12.59 3.07 -4.31
N GLY A 62 -12.78 3.54 -3.07
CA GLY A 62 -13.47 4.80 -2.78
C GLY A 62 -12.78 6.01 -3.41
N LEU A 63 -11.44 6.07 -3.34
CA LEU A 63 -10.66 7.12 -4.01
C LEU A 63 -10.76 7.06 -5.53
N TYR A 64 -10.75 5.86 -6.11
CA TYR A 64 -10.89 5.68 -7.56
C TYR A 64 -12.29 6.11 -8.04
N VAL A 65 -13.35 5.66 -7.37
CA VAL A 65 -14.73 6.05 -7.69
C VAL A 65 -14.96 7.54 -7.45
N GLY A 66 -14.45 8.08 -6.34
CA GLY A 66 -14.53 9.51 -6.04
C GLY A 66 -13.82 10.37 -7.09
N GLY A 67 -12.62 9.95 -7.50
CA GLY A 67 -11.86 10.61 -8.58
C GLY A 67 -12.59 10.55 -9.92
N PHE A 68 -13.18 9.39 -10.26
CA PHE A 68 -13.98 9.23 -11.45
C PHE A 68 -15.20 10.17 -11.45
N LEU A 69 -15.95 10.22 -10.34
CA LEU A 69 -17.10 11.12 -10.23
C LEU A 69 -16.69 12.59 -10.27
N ALA A 70 -15.60 12.97 -9.62
CA ALA A 70 -15.08 14.32 -9.65
C ALA A 70 -14.67 14.76 -11.07
N ALA A 71 -13.98 13.87 -11.82
CA ALA A 71 -13.63 14.14 -13.21
C ALA A 71 -14.88 14.36 -14.07
N ASN A 72 -15.90 13.51 -13.95
CA ASN A 72 -17.17 13.66 -14.69
C ASN A 72 -17.87 14.97 -14.34
N LEU A 73 -17.88 15.39 -13.08
CA LEU A 73 -18.44 16.68 -12.67
C LEU A 73 -17.68 17.84 -13.31
N ILE A 74 -16.36 17.80 -13.33
CA ILE A 74 -15.50 18.83 -13.93
C ILE A 74 -15.78 18.93 -15.44
N PHE A 75 -15.77 17.80 -16.16
CA PHE A 75 -16.02 17.81 -17.60
C PHE A 75 -17.46 18.22 -17.95
N SER A 76 -18.43 17.84 -17.12
CA SER A 76 -19.83 18.31 -17.29
C SER A 76 -19.94 19.82 -17.22
N VAL A 77 -19.17 20.46 -16.32
CA VAL A 77 -19.11 21.93 -16.25
C VAL A 77 -18.48 22.50 -17.52
N PHE A 78 -17.41 21.90 -18.06
CA PHE A 78 -16.82 22.34 -19.32
C PHE A 78 -17.82 22.23 -20.47
N PHE A 79 -18.57 21.13 -20.60
CA PHE A 79 -19.61 21.02 -21.62
C PHE A 79 -20.72 22.05 -21.43
N MET A 80 -21.12 22.31 -20.19
CA MET A 80 -22.14 23.34 -19.88
C MET A 80 -21.69 24.74 -20.29
N LEU A 81 -20.40 25.06 -20.11
CA LEU A 81 -19.82 26.32 -20.56
C LEU A 81 -19.82 26.49 -22.13
N GLY A 82 -19.81 25.36 -22.84
CA GLY A 82 -19.93 25.34 -24.31
C GLY A 82 -21.31 25.61 -24.84
N GLY A 83 -22.33 25.73 -23.98
CA GLY A 83 -23.73 25.99 -24.37
C GLY A 83 -24.36 24.80 -25.13
N ASP A 84 -24.97 25.07 -26.31
CA ASP A 84 -25.53 24.02 -27.17
C ASP A 84 -24.43 23.32 -28.00
N CYS A 85 -23.54 22.61 -27.29
CA CYS A 85 -22.38 21.99 -27.90
C CYS A 85 -22.51 20.45 -28.05
N ILE A 86 -23.54 19.84 -27.49
CA ILE A 86 -23.80 18.38 -27.51
C ILE A 86 -25.11 18.15 -28.28
N GLU A 87 -25.05 17.33 -29.32
CA GLU A 87 -26.20 16.84 -30.05
C GLU A 87 -26.97 15.82 -29.21
N GLY A 88 -28.30 15.95 -29.23
CA GLY A 88 -29.20 15.08 -28.42
C GLY A 88 -29.39 15.53 -26.98
N ALA A 89 -28.63 16.51 -26.51
CA ALA A 89 -28.78 17.09 -25.18
C ALA A 89 -29.71 18.31 -25.21
N GLN A 90 -30.41 18.54 -24.09
CA GLN A 90 -31.14 19.79 -23.91
C GLN A 90 -30.17 20.91 -23.49
N PRO A 91 -30.15 22.06 -24.18
CA PRO A 91 -29.29 23.16 -23.83
C PRO A 91 -29.47 23.62 -22.38
N GLY A 92 -28.37 23.71 -21.62
CA GLY A 92 -28.40 24.09 -20.19
C GLY A 92 -28.82 22.98 -19.21
N ASN A 93 -29.09 21.77 -19.68
CA ASN A 93 -29.40 20.66 -18.83
C ASN A 93 -28.13 19.98 -18.32
N PHE A 94 -27.76 20.24 -17.06
CA PHE A 94 -26.58 19.67 -16.43
C PHE A 94 -26.59 18.13 -16.40
N ARG A 95 -27.76 17.52 -16.27
CA ARG A 95 -27.93 16.08 -16.22
C ARG A 95 -27.45 15.41 -17.52
N ASP A 96 -27.83 16.00 -18.68
CA ASP A 96 -27.44 15.46 -19.98
C ASP A 96 -25.92 15.59 -20.18
N MET A 97 -25.34 16.73 -19.78
CA MET A 97 -23.89 16.97 -19.82
C MET A 97 -23.14 15.97 -18.91
N PHE A 98 -23.68 15.69 -17.72
CA PHE A 98 -23.07 14.73 -16.79
C PHE A 98 -23.10 13.31 -17.36
N PHE A 99 -24.22 12.85 -17.86
CA PHE A 99 -24.30 11.52 -18.45
C PHE A 99 -23.51 11.39 -19.74
N PHE A 100 -23.38 12.46 -20.53
CA PHE A 100 -22.49 12.49 -21.69
C PHE A 100 -21.01 12.31 -21.25
N SER A 101 -20.58 13.04 -20.25
CA SER A 101 -19.23 12.90 -19.67
C SER A 101 -19.01 11.46 -19.16
N VAL A 102 -19.95 10.88 -18.39
CA VAL A 102 -19.84 9.49 -17.92
C VAL A 102 -19.66 8.50 -19.06
N GLN A 103 -20.45 8.66 -20.16
CA GLN A 103 -20.36 7.77 -21.33
C GLN A 103 -19.03 7.93 -22.07
N THR A 104 -18.50 9.15 -22.10
CA THR A 104 -17.23 9.48 -22.76
C THR A 104 -16.04 8.99 -21.93
N LEU A 105 -15.99 9.35 -20.66
CA LEU A 105 -14.88 9.01 -19.77
C LEU A 105 -14.78 7.50 -19.54
N ALA A 106 -15.93 6.80 -19.41
CA ALA A 106 -15.99 5.35 -19.29
C ALA A 106 -15.89 4.61 -20.65
N THR A 107 -15.70 5.34 -21.76
CA THR A 107 -15.62 4.78 -23.12
C THR A 107 -16.83 3.93 -23.54
N ILE A 108 -18.05 4.29 -23.05
CA ILE A 108 -19.29 3.56 -23.37
C ILE A 108 -19.80 3.94 -24.76
N GLY A 109 -19.98 5.25 -25.03
CA GLY A 109 -20.32 5.79 -26.32
C GLY A 109 -21.62 5.27 -26.94
N TYR A 110 -22.75 5.39 -26.26
CA TYR A 110 -24.06 4.93 -26.79
C TYR A 110 -24.48 5.59 -28.11
N GLY A 111 -23.91 6.78 -28.45
CA GLY A 111 -24.22 7.49 -29.68
C GLY A 111 -25.50 8.33 -29.65
N ALA A 112 -26.26 8.31 -28.56
CA ALA A 112 -27.44 9.14 -28.39
C ALA A 112 -27.11 10.61 -28.07
N LEU A 113 -25.95 10.85 -27.47
CA LEU A 113 -25.35 12.15 -27.21
C LEU A 113 -24.02 12.21 -27.93
N ALA A 114 -23.78 13.26 -28.72
CA ALA A 114 -22.54 13.41 -29.52
C ALA A 114 -22.03 14.85 -29.50
N PRO A 115 -20.71 15.08 -29.59
CA PRO A 115 -20.17 16.44 -29.68
C PRO A 115 -20.54 17.09 -31.02
N LYS A 116 -21.11 18.30 -30.97
CA LYS A 116 -21.60 19.06 -32.16
C LYS A 116 -20.63 20.12 -32.58
N THR A 117 -19.90 20.72 -31.66
CA THR A 117 -19.02 21.85 -31.93
C THR A 117 -17.55 21.45 -31.83
N THR A 118 -16.65 22.19 -32.50
CA THR A 118 -15.20 22.00 -32.38
C THR A 118 -14.73 22.08 -30.93
N TYR A 119 -15.33 23.00 -30.14
CA TYR A 119 -15.06 23.09 -28.70
C TYR A 119 -15.36 21.77 -27.98
N ALA A 120 -16.55 21.20 -28.19
CA ALA A 120 -16.93 19.93 -27.56
C ALA A 120 -15.99 18.80 -27.98
N HIS A 121 -15.61 18.72 -29.27
CA HIS A 121 -14.64 17.72 -29.74
C HIS A 121 -13.28 17.84 -29.04
N LEU A 122 -12.78 19.06 -28.80
CA LEU A 122 -11.53 19.26 -28.06
C LEU A 122 -11.65 18.85 -26.59
N VAL A 123 -12.75 19.19 -25.94
CA VAL A 123 -13.01 18.77 -24.55
C VAL A 123 -13.10 17.25 -24.47
N VAL A 124 -13.84 16.59 -25.38
CA VAL A 124 -13.93 15.12 -25.47
C VAL A 124 -12.57 14.48 -25.67
N MET A 125 -11.70 15.05 -26.50
CA MET A 125 -10.35 14.54 -26.72
C MET A 125 -9.55 14.53 -25.42
N VAL A 126 -9.58 15.61 -24.65
CA VAL A 126 -8.88 15.70 -23.36
C VAL A 126 -9.51 14.74 -22.35
N GLU A 127 -10.84 14.68 -22.30
CA GLU A 127 -11.57 13.78 -21.40
C GLU A 127 -11.25 12.32 -21.68
N ALA A 128 -11.24 11.91 -22.94
CA ALA A 128 -10.88 10.55 -23.35
C ALA A 128 -9.45 10.18 -22.93
N MET A 129 -8.49 11.10 -23.06
CA MET A 129 -7.12 10.90 -22.59
C MET A 129 -7.07 10.70 -21.06
N VAL A 130 -7.80 11.53 -20.30
CA VAL A 130 -7.90 11.41 -18.85
C VAL A 130 -8.54 10.07 -18.47
N GLY A 131 -9.59 9.65 -19.15
CA GLY A 131 -10.25 8.35 -18.93
C GLY A 131 -9.30 7.18 -19.16
N LEU A 132 -8.58 7.16 -20.28
CA LEU A 132 -7.61 6.11 -20.60
C LEU A 132 -6.49 6.03 -19.57
N LEU A 133 -5.92 7.17 -19.19
CA LEU A 133 -4.90 7.24 -18.16
C LEU A 133 -5.46 6.77 -16.80
N GLY A 134 -6.69 7.15 -16.47
CA GLY A 134 -7.37 6.72 -15.25
C GLY A 134 -7.51 5.20 -15.17
N VAL A 135 -7.96 4.56 -16.24
CA VAL A 135 -8.08 3.09 -16.34
C VAL A 135 -6.71 2.42 -16.23
N ALA A 136 -5.69 2.93 -16.93
CA ALA A 136 -4.33 2.39 -16.89
C ALA A 136 -3.74 2.46 -15.47
N LEU A 137 -3.84 3.61 -14.80
CA LEU A 137 -3.35 3.81 -13.44
C LEU A 137 -4.12 2.96 -12.44
N GLY A 138 -5.45 2.91 -12.54
CA GLY A 138 -6.31 2.08 -11.67
C GLY A 138 -5.97 0.61 -11.77
N THR A 139 -5.81 0.09 -12.99
CA THR A 139 -5.41 -1.30 -13.25
C THR A 139 -4.02 -1.60 -12.69
N GLY A 140 -3.05 -0.70 -12.92
CA GLY A 140 -1.69 -0.83 -12.40
C GLY A 140 -1.64 -0.85 -10.87
N LEU A 141 -2.40 0.03 -10.21
CA LEU A 141 -2.50 0.05 -8.74
C LEU A 141 -3.18 -1.21 -8.19
N ALA A 142 -4.25 -1.68 -8.83
CA ALA A 142 -4.92 -2.90 -8.45
C ALA A 142 -3.98 -4.10 -8.58
N PHE A 143 -3.28 -4.25 -9.71
CA PHE A 143 -2.31 -5.30 -9.93
C PHE A 143 -1.18 -5.25 -8.90
N ALA A 144 -0.58 -4.09 -8.65
CA ALA A 144 0.48 -3.93 -7.66
C ALA A 144 0.04 -4.33 -6.25
N LYS A 145 -1.23 -4.13 -5.91
CA LYS A 145 -1.81 -4.53 -4.62
C LYS A 145 -2.06 -6.03 -4.53
N PHE A 146 -2.50 -6.67 -5.61
CA PHE A 146 -2.66 -8.13 -5.69
C PHE A 146 -1.31 -8.86 -5.67
N ALA A 147 -0.33 -8.33 -6.39
CA ALA A 147 0.98 -8.95 -6.55
C ALA A 147 1.85 -8.91 -5.29
N ARG A 148 1.44 -8.20 -4.23
CA ARG A 148 2.22 -8.15 -2.99
C ARG A 148 2.28 -9.52 -2.31
N PRO A 149 3.44 -10.14 -2.22
CA PRO A 149 3.61 -11.37 -1.46
C PRO A 149 3.46 -11.04 0.03
N ARG A 150 2.45 -11.61 0.67
CA ARG A 150 2.30 -11.56 2.13
C ARG A 150 2.86 -12.85 2.68
N ALA A 151 4.11 -12.85 3.12
CA ALA A 151 4.62 -13.94 3.92
C ALA A 151 3.87 -13.95 5.28
N ASN A 152 3.20 -15.03 5.59
CA ASN A 152 2.56 -15.23 6.89
C ASN A 152 3.38 -16.28 7.64
N MET A 153 4.40 -15.81 8.36
CA MET A 153 5.30 -16.65 9.12
C MET A 153 4.89 -16.63 10.60
N LEU A 154 4.64 -17.80 11.16
CA LEU A 154 4.43 -17.98 12.60
C LEU A 154 5.75 -18.30 13.25
N PHE A 155 6.04 -17.58 14.32
CA PHE A 155 7.17 -17.86 15.21
C PHE A 155 6.67 -18.54 16.48
N SER A 156 7.47 -19.46 17.04
CA SER A 156 7.18 -20.04 18.34
C SER A 156 7.17 -18.96 19.42
N ARG A 157 6.23 -19.08 20.37
CA ARG A 157 6.15 -18.16 21.52
C ARG A 157 7.35 -18.31 22.47
N ASN A 158 7.91 -19.51 22.54
CA ASN A 158 9.00 -19.85 23.45
C ASN A 158 10.28 -20.04 22.66
N ILE A 159 11.37 -19.52 23.20
CA ILE A 159 12.72 -19.75 22.72
C ILE A 159 13.33 -20.77 23.69
N LEU A 160 13.92 -21.83 23.16
CA LEU A 160 14.57 -22.85 23.94
C LEU A 160 16.09 -22.63 23.90
N LEU A 161 16.72 -22.72 25.05
CA LEU A 161 18.17 -22.82 25.20
C LEU A 161 18.52 -24.30 25.34
N ALA A 162 19.24 -24.84 24.36
CA ALA A 162 19.70 -26.22 24.40
C ALA A 162 21.15 -26.33 23.89
N PRO A 163 21.94 -27.29 24.40
CA PRO A 163 23.26 -27.52 23.89
C PRO A 163 23.21 -28.12 22.48
N TYR A 164 23.94 -27.52 21.54
CA TYR A 164 24.15 -28.01 20.19
C TYR A 164 25.66 -27.96 19.90
N ASP A 165 26.23 -29.08 19.53
CA ASP A 165 27.67 -29.20 19.22
C ASP A 165 28.58 -28.59 20.33
N GLY A 166 28.24 -28.86 21.60
CA GLY A 166 28.99 -28.37 22.76
C GLY A 166 28.80 -26.88 23.10
N ARG A 167 27.91 -26.16 22.38
CA ARG A 167 27.63 -24.75 22.63
C ARG A 167 26.17 -24.52 22.99
N GLN A 168 25.90 -23.59 23.90
CA GLN A 168 24.52 -23.15 24.18
C GLN A 168 23.93 -22.44 22.97
N SER A 169 22.87 -22.99 22.40
CA SER A 169 22.23 -22.49 21.19
C SER A 169 20.77 -22.14 21.44
N LEU A 170 20.31 -21.09 20.80
CA LEU A 170 18.93 -20.63 20.83
C LEU A 170 18.11 -21.29 19.72
N TYR A 171 17.04 -21.98 20.11
CA TYR A 171 16.11 -22.62 19.18
C TYR A 171 14.77 -21.92 19.18
N PHE A 172 14.27 -21.61 18.01
CA PHE A 172 12.90 -21.17 17.79
C PHE A 172 12.35 -21.87 16.54
N ARG A 173 11.05 -22.07 16.51
CA ARG A 173 10.38 -22.67 15.35
C ARG A 173 9.75 -21.58 14.51
N VAL A 174 9.86 -21.75 13.20
CA VAL A 174 9.21 -20.89 12.21
C VAL A 174 8.37 -21.78 11.31
N ALA A 175 7.10 -21.42 11.12
CA ALA A 175 6.19 -22.13 10.24
C ALA A 175 5.58 -21.18 9.21
N ASN A 176 5.52 -21.62 7.96
CA ASN A 176 4.78 -20.92 6.93
C ASN A 176 3.31 -21.33 6.97
N VAL A 177 2.41 -20.41 7.27
CA VAL A 177 0.97 -20.69 7.39
C VAL A 177 0.29 -20.83 6.03
N ARG A 178 0.89 -20.31 4.95
CA ARG A 178 0.23 -20.21 3.65
C ARG A 178 0.44 -21.40 2.72
N GLY A 179 1.25 -22.36 3.06
CA GLY A 179 1.50 -23.53 2.21
C GLY A 179 2.18 -23.24 0.85
N ASN A 180 2.65 -22.00 0.64
CA ASN A 180 3.48 -21.63 -0.51
C ASN A 180 4.96 -21.85 -0.18
N ASP A 181 5.76 -22.14 -1.20
CA ASP A 181 7.19 -22.30 -1.02
C ASP A 181 7.87 -21.00 -0.65
N VAL A 182 8.69 -21.02 0.38
CA VAL A 182 9.55 -19.91 0.77
C VAL A 182 10.95 -20.17 0.23
N VAL A 183 11.30 -19.47 -0.82
CA VAL A 183 12.63 -19.56 -1.44
C VAL A 183 13.51 -18.47 -0.83
N ALA A 184 14.66 -18.84 -0.29
CA ALA A 184 15.67 -17.92 0.28
C ALA A 184 15.16 -17.05 1.46
N ALA A 185 14.93 -17.68 2.63
CA ALA A 185 14.60 -16.96 3.86
C ALA A 185 15.87 -16.46 4.58
N THR A 186 15.94 -15.16 4.85
CA THR A 186 16.97 -14.56 5.71
C THR A 186 16.40 -14.25 7.07
N VAL A 187 16.92 -14.86 8.12
CA VAL A 187 16.50 -14.63 9.51
C VAL A 187 17.52 -13.74 10.20
N ARG A 188 17.08 -12.58 10.70
CA ARG A 188 17.89 -11.71 11.56
C ARG A 188 17.38 -11.80 12.99
N VAL A 189 18.25 -12.20 13.90
CA VAL A 189 17.96 -12.23 15.34
C VAL A 189 18.67 -11.02 15.96
N VAL A 190 17.91 -10.16 16.63
CA VAL A 190 18.44 -9.00 17.36
C VAL A 190 18.15 -9.21 18.84
N ALA A 191 19.20 -9.27 19.65
CA ALA A 191 19.08 -9.28 21.09
C ALA A 191 19.10 -7.83 21.60
N LEU A 192 18.00 -7.41 22.21
CA LEU A 192 17.97 -6.14 22.94
C LEU A 192 18.36 -6.40 24.38
N ARG A 193 19.50 -5.87 24.78
CA ARG A 193 19.94 -5.90 26.18
C ARG A 193 19.43 -4.64 26.88
N SER A 194 18.60 -4.84 27.89
CA SER A 194 18.19 -3.80 28.84
C SER A 194 19.26 -3.57 29.90
#